data_00ede69a7e6fe8a57026f63cafa4af71
#
_entry.id   00ede69a7e6fe8a57026f63cafa4af71
#
_cell.length_a   1.000
_cell.length_b   1.000
_cell.length_c   1.000
_cell.angle_alpha   90.00
_cell.angle_beta   90.00
_cell.angle_gamma   90.00
#
_symmetry.space_group_name_H-M   'P 1'
#
loop_
_entity.id
_entity.type
_entity.pdbx_description
1 polymer ?
#
loop_
_entity_poly.entity_id
_entity_poly.type
_entity_poly.pdbx_seq_one_letter_code
_entity_poly.pdbx_strand_id
1 'polypeptide(L)'
;MIICFALCPMKASAAEELKLPIVMYHHISPKWQSWNEYVVSVDEFRADMKYLRENGWESISVAELIAWTKGEFVMPEKPMMITFDDGFSSVEAYVEPILAECGFKGVVAVIGSVCEKYSESGEYDPQWSDLSWEDAAAMAKRGVLEVQCHTWDLHSMENAVGCARRYGESVRAYRRRLSTDLSLFISAASRHDLEMTYAIAYPFGTFDANTTEIVRDMGFLAAFTCTEEINILTGEGEELYSLGRFNRPHGVSSEIFFKKWENNT
;
A
#
# COMPACT_ATOMS: atom_id res chain seq x y z
N MET A 1 29.44 -5.35 50.73
CA MET A 1 28.43 -6.32 50.31
C MET A 1 27.97 -5.86 48.92
N ILE A 2 28.54 -6.46 47.86
CA ILE A 2 28.26 -6.08 46.46
C ILE A 2 27.14 -7.00 45.99
N ILE A 3 25.96 -6.42 45.72
CA ILE A 3 24.83 -7.15 45.17
C ILE A 3 25.03 -7.19 43.65
N CYS A 4 25.45 -8.33 43.10
CA CYS A 4 25.43 -8.59 41.71
C CYS A 4 23.98 -8.86 41.26
N PHE A 5 23.39 -7.96 40.53
CA PHE A 5 22.19 -8.26 39.76
C PHE A 5 22.58 -9.14 38.54
N ALA A 6 22.24 -10.37 38.60
CA ALA A 6 22.32 -11.27 37.46
C ALA A 6 21.24 -10.81 36.43
N LEU A 7 21.66 -10.22 35.32
CA LEU A 7 20.86 -10.10 34.13
C LEU A 7 20.57 -11.50 33.60
N CYS A 8 19.37 -12.00 33.88
CA CYS A 8 18.85 -13.18 33.25
C CYS A 8 18.62 -12.83 31.75
N PRO A 9 19.24 -13.53 30.79
CA PRO A 9 18.92 -13.34 29.40
C PRO A 9 17.45 -13.74 29.20
N MET A 10 16.60 -12.76 28.88
CA MET A 10 15.27 -13.06 28.36
C MET A 10 15.48 -13.95 27.13
N LYS A 11 15.06 -15.22 27.21
CA LYS A 11 14.90 -16.05 26.03
C LYS A 11 13.98 -15.29 25.08
N ALA A 12 14.48 -14.98 23.89
CA ALA A 12 13.62 -14.57 22.80
C ALA A 12 12.55 -15.67 22.65
N SER A 13 11.31 -15.34 22.97
CA SER A 13 10.16 -16.13 22.55
C SER A 13 10.27 -16.22 21.03
N ALA A 14 10.04 -17.40 20.45
CA ALA A 14 9.84 -17.51 19.01
C ALA A 14 8.81 -16.42 18.66
N ALA A 15 9.17 -15.51 17.77
CA ALA A 15 8.27 -14.45 17.37
C ALA A 15 6.97 -15.12 16.90
N GLU A 16 5.84 -14.77 17.51
CA GLU A 16 4.55 -15.24 17.04
C GLU A 16 4.39 -14.72 15.59
N GLU A 17 4.04 -15.65 14.68
CA GLU A 17 3.78 -15.29 13.29
C GLU A 17 2.66 -14.26 13.22
N LEU A 18 2.92 -13.11 12.58
CA LEU A 18 1.94 -12.10 12.35
C LEU A 18 1.11 -12.45 11.11
N LYS A 19 -0.19 -12.58 11.27
CA LYS A 19 -1.14 -12.72 10.17
C LYS A 19 -1.66 -11.35 9.78
N LEU A 20 -1.32 -10.90 8.57
CA LEU A 20 -1.66 -9.57 8.07
C LEU A 20 -2.48 -9.65 6.78
N PRO A 21 -3.82 -9.59 6.86
CA PRO A 21 -4.65 -9.37 5.69
C PRO A 21 -4.51 -7.93 5.20
N ILE A 22 -4.49 -7.75 3.87
CA ILE A 22 -4.42 -6.44 3.21
C ILE A 22 -5.53 -6.36 2.17
N VAL A 23 -6.38 -5.33 2.25
CA VAL A 23 -7.37 -5.06 1.21
C VAL A 23 -6.82 -4.04 0.21
N MET A 24 -7.12 -4.27 -1.06
CA MET A 24 -6.75 -3.40 -2.17
C MET A 24 -8.01 -2.81 -2.81
N TYR A 25 -8.10 -1.50 -2.79
CA TYR A 25 -9.06 -0.70 -3.55
C TYR A 25 -8.31 0.06 -4.65
N HIS A 26 -9.08 0.67 -5.56
CA HIS A 26 -8.57 1.62 -6.54
C HIS A 26 -9.44 2.87 -6.48
N HIS A 27 -10.41 3.01 -7.36
CA HIS A 27 -11.30 4.18 -7.39
C HIS A 27 -12.56 3.99 -6.52
N ILE A 28 -12.88 5.02 -5.72
CA ILE A 28 -14.13 5.07 -4.95
C ILE A 28 -15.03 6.14 -5.58
N SER A 29 -16.18 5.74 -6.13
CA SER A 29 -17.01 6.64 -6.91
C SER A 29 -18.46 6.68 -6.44
N PRO A 30 -19.09 7.85 -6.34
CA PRO A 30 -20.53 7.95 -6.09
C PRO A 30 -21.38 7.60 -7.33
N LYS A 31 -20.77 7.44 -8.51
CA LYS A 31 -21.46 7.18 -9.78
C LYS A 31 -21.61 5.70 -10.06
N TRP A 32 -22.83 5.18 -9.99
CA TRP A 32 -23.14 3.77 -10.22
C TRP A 32 -22.75 3.26 -11.63
N GLN A 33 -22.69 4.12 -12.65
CA GLN A 33 -22.31 3.75 -14.02
C GLN A 33 -20.86 3.31 -14.17
N SER A 34 -19.99 3.68 -13.21
CA SER A 34 -18.57 3.35 -13.22
C SER A 34 -18.24 2.12 -12.37
N TRP A 35 -19.16 1.60 -11.54
CA TRP A 35 -18.86 0.53 -10.61
C TRP A 35 -18.52 -0.79 -11.30
N ASN A 36 -17.44 -1.41 -10.90
CA ASN A 36 -16.91 -2.67 -11.44
C ASN A 36 -15.93 -3.31 -10.44
N GLU A 37 -15.07 -4.20 -10.90
CA GLU A 37 -14.08 -4.87 -10.06
C GLU A 37 -12.98 -3.95 -9.48
N TYR A 38 -12.80 -2.74 -10.03
CA TYR A 38 -11.82 -1.75 -9.57
C TYR A 38 -12.48 -0.44 -9.10
N VAL A 39 -13.78 -0.29 -9.27
CA VAL A 39 -14.51 0.93 -8.89
C VAL A 39 -15.64 0.56 -7.94
N VAL A 40 -15.48 0.89 -6.67
CA VAL A 40 -16.42 0.58 -5.60
C VAL A 40 -17.22 1.83 -5.24
N SER A 41 -18.46 1.68 -4.79
CA SER A 41 -19.27 2.82 -4.36
C SER A 41 -18.80 3.38 -3.02
N VAL A 42 -19.06 4.66 -2.78
CA VAL A 42 -18.80 5.32 -1.48
C VAL A 42 -19.56 4.61 -0.35
N ASP A 43 -20.79 4.16 -0.62
CA ASP A 43 -21.63 3.48 0.37
C ASP A 43 -21.07 2.10 0.74
N GLU A 44 -20.58 1.33 -0.24
CA GLU A 44 -19.91 0.05 0.03
C GLU A 44 -18.61 0.26 0.82
N PHE A 45 -17.80 1.25 0.44
CA PHE A 45 -16.59 1.55 1.20
C PHE A 45 -16.91 1.94 2.65
N ARG A 46 -17.94 2.75 2.88
CA ARG A 46 -18.40 3.09 4.24
C ARG A 46 -18.90 1.86 5.00
N ALA A 47 -19.62 0.97 4.33
CA ALA A 47 -20.09 -0.30 4.92
C ALA A 47 -18.92 -1.21 5.29
N ASP A 48 -17.86 -1.26 4.45
CA ASP A 48 -16.64 -2.02 4.70
C ASP A 48 -15.92 -1.51 5.94
N MET A 49 -15.72 -0.20 6.06
CA MET A 49 -15.06 0.40 7.23
C MET A 49 -15.86 0.19 8.51
N LYS A 50 -17.18 0.30 8.42
CA LYS A 50 -18.07 -0.01 9.55
C LYS A 50 -17.94 -1.48 9.97
N TYR A 51 -18.00 -2.42 9.03
CA TYR A 51 -17.84 -3.85 9.29
C TYR A 51 -16.52 -4.16 9.98
N LEU A 52 -15.41 -3.67 9.44
CA LEU A 52 -14.07 -3.89 9.98
C LEU A 52 -13.97 -3.38 11.43
N ARG A 53 -14.46 -2.17 11.71
CA ARG A 53 -14.47 -1.59 13.05
C ARG A 53 -15.33 -2.40 14.02
N GLU A 54 -16.54 -2.80 13.63
CA GLU A 54 -17.46 -3.58 14.47
C GLU A 54 -16.94 -4.99 14.78
N ASN A 55 -16.04 -5.53 13.95
CA ASN A 55 -15.37 -6.81 14.16
C ASN A 55 -13.99 -6.70 14.82
N GLY A 56 -13.61 -5.51 15.28
CA GLY A 56 -12.40 -5.28 16.08
C GLY A 56 -11.10 -5.28 15.26
N TRP A 57 -11.17 -5.07 13.95
CA TRP A 57 -10.00 -4.88 13.11
C TRP A 57 -9.39 -3.50 13.34
N GLU A 58 -8.06 -3.43 13.32
CA GLU A 58 -7.30 -2.19 13.48
C GLU A 58 -6.34 -2.03 12.31
N SER A 59 -6.38 -0.86 11.67
CA SER A 59 -5.50 -0.61 10.54
C SER A 59 -4.10 -0.20 10.99
N ILE A 60 -3.10 -0.75 10.31
CA ILE A 60 -1.71 -0.34 10.46
C ILE A 60 -1.19 0.32 9.19
N SER A 61 -0.20 1.18 9.34
CA SER A 61 0.52 1.84 8.26
C SER A 61 1.75 1.01 7.81
N VAL A 62 2.36 1.39 6.68
CA VAL A 62 3.65 0.80 6.26
C VAL A 62 4.74 1.12 7.29
N ALA A 63 4.75 2.36 7.82
CA ALA A 63 5.71 2.75 8.83
C ALA A 63 5.62 1.88 10.09
N GLU A 64 4.39 1.58 10.55
CA GLU A 64 4.15 0.70 11.69
C GLU A 64 4.56 -0.74 11.41
N LEU A 65 4.31 -1.26 10.20
CA LEU A 65 4.79 -2.58 9.79
C LEU A 65 6.33 -2.66 9.82
N ILE A 66 7.01 -1.65 9.28
CA ILE A 66 8.48 -1.59 9.32
C ILE A 66 9.01 -1.43 10.76
N ALA A 67 8.34 -0.64 11.60
CA ALA A 67 8.70 -0.50 13.00
C ALA A 67 8.52 -1.82 13.78
N TRP A 68 7.49 -2.60 13.45
CA TRP A 68 7.28 -3.92 14.05
C TRP A 68 8.45 -4.89 13.73
N THR A 69 8.94 -4.94 12.50
CA THR A 69 10.11 -5.80 12.17
C THR A 69 11.37 -5.43 12.94
N LYS A 70 11.44 -4.21 13.47
CA LYS A 70 12.54 -3.72 14.31
C LYS A 70 12.28 -3.90 15.81
N GLY A 71 11.10 -4.38 16.20
CA GLY A 71 10.67 -4.47 17.59
C GLY A 71 10.30 -3.12 18.23
N GLU A 72 10.04 -2.10 17.40
CA GLU A 72 9.72 -0.72 17.82
C GLU A 72 8.21 -0.43 17.82
N PHE A 73 7.39 -1.36 17.36
CA PHE A 73 5.93 -1.26 17.33
C PHE A 73 5.29 -2.56 17.80
N VAL A 74 4.22 -2.45 18.59
CA VAL A 74 3.41 -3.59 19.05
C VAL A 74 2.16 -3.67 18.19
N MET A 75 1.98 -4.78 17.48
CA MET A 75 0.81 -5.00 16.65
C MET A 75 -0.47 -5.06 17.49
N PRO A 76 -1.59 -4.50 17.00
CA PRO A 76 -2.89 -4.73 17.59
C PRO A 76 -3.30 -6.21 17.47
N GLU A 77 -4.37 -6.59 18.17
CA GLU A 77 -4.84 -7.98 18.22
C GLU A 77 -5.32 -8.49 16.84
N LYS A 78 -5.97 -7.62 16.07
CA LYS A 78 -6.46 -7.91 14.71
C LYS A 78 -5.93 -6.86 13.71
N PRO A 79 -4.65 -6.93 13.36
CA PRO A 79 -4.06 -5.96 12.43
C PRO A 79 -4.53 -6.23 11.00
N MET A 80 -4.75 -5.17 10.26
CA MET A 80 -5.01 -5.22 8.83
C MET A 80 -4.41 -3.99 8.14
N MET A 81 -4.30 -4.01 6.81
CA MET A 81 -3.89 -2.83 6.04
C MET A 81 -4.93 -2.53 4.94
N ILE A 82 -5.21 -1.25 4.74
CA ILE A 82 -6.13 -0.74 3.71
C ILE A 82 -5.29 -0.01 2.68
N THR A 83 -5.30 -0.47 1.43
CA THR A 83 -4.49 0.09 0.36
C THR A 83 -5.33 0.57 -0.81
N PHE A 84 -4.86 1.61 -1.50
CA PHE A 84 -5.48 2.20 -2.69
C PHE A 84 -4.40 2.35 -3.76
N ASP A 85 -4.65 1.82 -4.95
CA ASP A 85 -3.71 1.94 -6.07
C ASP A 85 -4.12 3.09 -7.01
N ASP A 86 -3.23 3.46 -7.91
CA ASP A 86 -3.30 4.46 -8.97
C ASP A 86 -3.24 5.92 -8.51
N GLY A 87 -3.76 6.24 -7.31
CA GLY A 87 -3.72 7.61 -6.80
C GLY A 87 -4.89 8.48 -7.25
N PHE A 88 -6.09 7.91 -7.42
CA PHE A 88 -7.29 8.69 -7.73
C PHE A 88 -7.58 9.77 -6.68
N SER A 89 -7.96 10.99 -7.11
CA SER A 89 -8.33 12.09 -6.22
C SER A 89 -9.58 11.79 -5.36
N SER A 90 -10.36 10.78 -5.75
CA SER A 90 -11.46 10.23 -4.94
C SER A 90 -10.99 9.73 -3.55
N VAL A 91 -9.73 9.36 -3.42
CA VAL A 91 -9.14 8.93 -2.14
C VAL A 91 -9.13 10.10 -1.14
N GLU A 92 -8.72 11.29 -1.58
CA GLU A 92 -8.81 12.49 -0.75
C GLU A 92 -10.25 12.89 -0.46
N ALA A 93 -11.10 12.90 -1.49
CA ALA A 93 -12.45 13.45 -1.39
C ALA A 93 -13.42 12.57 -0.59
N TYR A 94 -13.32 11.25 -0.72
CA TYR A 94 -14.31 10.32 -0.15
C TYR A 94 -13.71 9.35 0.85
N VAL A 95 -12.48 8.88 0.64
CA VAL A 95 -11.86 7.85 1.48
C VAL A 95 -11.32 8.45 2.78
N GLU A 96 -10.50 9.48 2.70
CA GLU A 96 -9.84 10.06 3.87
C GLU A 96 -10.83 10.46 4.98
N PRO A 97 -11.96 11.15 4.69
CA PRO A 97 -12.94 11.46 5.73
C PRO A 97 -13.55 10.22 6.39
N ILE A 98 -13.85 9.16 5.61
CA ILE A 98 -14.45 7.93 6.13
C ILE A 98 -13.45 7.17 7.02
N LEU A 99 -12.19 7.09 6.60
CA LEU A 99 -11.15 6.48 7.42
C LEU A 99 -10.98 7.22 8.75
N ALA A 100 -10.92 8.56 8.70
CA ALA A 100 -10.81 9.39 9.89
C ALA A 100 -12.00 9.22 10.86
N GLU A 101 -13.24 9.16 10.34
CA GLU A 101 -14.46 8.89 11.14
C GLU A 101 -14.40 7.52 11.84
N CYS A 102 -13.76 6.53 11.20
CA CYS A 102 -13.62 5.18 11.75
C CYS A 102 -12.37 4.99 12.63
N GLY A 103 -11.45 5.96 12.65
CA GLY A 103 -10.16 5.86 13.34
C GLY A 103 -9.17 4.96 12.62
N PHE A 104 -9.35 4.75 11.31
CA PHE A 104 -8.47 3.95 10.47
C PHE A 104 -7.44 4.81 9.75
N LYS A 105 -6.35 4.15 9.36
CA LYS A 105 -5.30 4.64 8.46
C LYS A 105 -5.37 3.85 7.16
N GLY A 106 -4.83 4.41 6.09
CA GLY A 106 -4.68 3.72 4.81
C GLY A 106 -3.36 4.07 4.11
N VAL A 107 -3.13 3.40 3.01
CA VAL A 107 -1.94 3.57 2.16
C VAL A 107 -2.42 3.83 0.74
N VAL A 108 -1.96 4.90 0.10
CA VAL A 108 -2.23 5.16 -1.31
C VAL A 108 -0.95 5.10 -2.13
N ALA A 109 -0.91 4.25 -3.13
CA ALA A 109 0.19 4.13 -4.08
C ALA A 109 -0.12 4.97 -5.33
N VAL A 110 0.68 6.01 -5.59
CA VAL A 110 0.45 6.97 -6.67
C VAL A 110 1.40 6.75 -7.86
N ILE A 111 0.90 6.98 -9.08
CA ILE A 111 1.70 6.94 -10.31
C ILE A 111 2.35 8.30 -10.52
N GLY A 112 3.67 8.36 -10.51
CA GLY A 112 4.41 9.63 -10.50
C GLY A 112 4.18 10.51 -11.71
N SER A 113 4.17 9.97 -12.93
CA SER A 113 3.92 10.71 -14.17
C SER A 113 2.49 11.28 -14.22
N VAL A 114 1.55 10.59 -13.58
CA VAL A 114 0.16 11.04 -13.48
C VAL A 114 0.04 12.19 -12.48
N CYS A 115 0.67 12.08 -11.30
CA CYS A 115 0.74 13.19 -10.35
C CYS A 115 1.35 14.44 -10.98
N GLU A 116 2.44 14.30 -11.75
CA GLU A 116 3.08 15.43 -12.46
C GLU A 116 2.10 16.10 -13.44
N LYS A 117 1.37 15.31 -14.22
CA LYS A 117 0.34 15.82 -15.14
C LYS A 117 -0.73 16.64 -14.42
N TYR A 118 -1.23 16.18 -13.28
CA TYR A 118 -2.26 16.90 -12.53
C TYR A 118 -1.70 18.10 -11.77
N SER A 119 -0.45 18.07 -11.32
CA SER A 119 0.26 19.25 -10.81
C SER A 119 0.41 20.33 -11.86
N GLU A 120 0.75 19.97 -13.12
CA GLU A 120 0.88 20.92 -14.23
C GLU A 120 -0.46 21.49 -14.69
N SER A 121 -1.53 20.68 -14.75
CA SER A 121 -2.84 21.12 -15.23
C SER A 121 -3.65 21.88 -14.17
N GLY A 122 -3.45 21.54 -12.89
CA GLY A 122 -4.29 22.03 -11.78
C GLY A 122 -5.74 21.52 -11.84
N GLU A 123 -6.00 20.47 -12.64
CA GLU A 123 -7.33 19.87 -12.75
C GLU A 123 -7.62 19.02 -11.51
N TYR A 124 -8.79 19.19 -10.91
CA TYR A 124 -9.25 18.37 -9.79
C TYR A 124 -10.74 18.04 -9.95
N ASP A 125 -11.04 16.77 -10.17
CA ASP A 125 -12.40 16.20 -10.16
C ASP A 125 -12.37 14.80 -9.55
N PRO A 126 -12.89 14.61 -8.31
CA PRO A 126 -12.86 13.32 -7.61
C PRO A 126 -13.55 12.17 -8.35
N GLN A 127 -14.19 12.43 -9.49
CA GLN A 127 -14.88 11.40 -10.27
C GLN A 127 -13.98 10.75 -11.33
N TRP A 128 -12.85 11.42 -11.72
CA TRP A 128 -11.95 10.93 -12.77
C TRP A 128 -10.53 11.50 -12.76
N SER A 129 -10.22 12.50 -11.95
CA SER A 129 -8.84 12.95 -11.84
C SER A 129 -8.04 12.09 -10.87
N ASP A 130 -6.73 12.20 -10.98
CA ASP A 130 -5.80 11.66 -10.00
C ASP A 130 -5.27 12.79 -9.11
N LEU A 131 -4.56 12.43 -8.05
CA LEU A 131 -3.91 13.36 -7.14
C LEU A 131 -2.76 14.09 -7.85
N SER A 132 -2.67 15.39 -7.65
CA SER A 132 -1.41 16.12 -7.88
C SER A 132 -0.37 15.76 -6.82
N TRP A 133 0.89 16.15 -7.04
CA TRP A 133 1.92 16.01 -6.00
C TRP A 133 1.61 16.86 -4.77
N GLU A 134 1.00 18.03 -4.97
CA GLU A 134 0.57 18.95 -3.91
C GLU A 134 -0.52 18.33 -3.04
N ASP A 135 -1.53 17.71 -3.68
CA ASP A 135 -2.61 17.01 -2.99
C ASP A 135 -2.07 15.80 -2.21
N ALA A 136 -1.21 15.00 -2.83
CA ALA A 136 -0.57 13.86 -2.21
C ALA A 136 0.27 14.25 -0.98
N ALA A 137 1.07 15.31 -1.09
CA ALA A 137 1.87 15.82 0.03
C ALA A 137 1.01 16.42 1.14
N ALA A 138 -0.07 17.14 0.79
CA ALA A 138 -1.01 17.67 1.78
C ALA A 138 -1.75 16.55 2.52
N MET A 139 -2.20 15.51 1.82
CA MET A 139 -2.86 14.34 2.38
C MET A 139 -1.93 13.57 3.33
N ALA A 140 -0.68 13.32 2.92
CA ALA A 140 0.31 12.66 3.78
C ALA A 140 0.54 13.44 5.10
N LYS A 141 0.59 14.77 5.05
CA LYS A 141 0.74 15.63 6.24
C LYS A 141 -0.45 15.56 7.21
N ARG A 142 -1.66 15.22 6.72
CA ARG A 142 -2.84 15.02 7.59
C ARG A 142 -2.78 13.70 8.37
N GLY A 143 -1.96 12.72 7.92
CA GLY A 143 -1.59 11.53 8.67
C GLY A 143 -2.65 10.42 8.71
N VAL A 144 -3.75 10.54 7.97
CA VAL A 144 -4.75 9.47 7.81
C VAL A 144 -4.30 8.48 6.73
N LEU A 145 -3.67 8.99 5.68
CA LEU A 145 -3.17 8.22 4.54
C LEU A 145 -1.66 8.40 4.38
N GLU A 146 -0.95 7.27 4.23
CA GLU A 146 0.43 7.26 3.76
C GLU A 146 0.47 7.23 2.24
N VAL A 147 1.28 8.08 1.62
CA VAL A 147 1.51 8.05 0.17
C VAL A 147 2.73 7.20 -0.13
N GLN A 148 2.59 6.27 -1.08
CA GLN A 148 3.63 5.33 -1.49
C GLN A 148 3.75 5.26 -3.01
N CYS A 149 4.75 4.53 -3.51
CA CYS A 149 5.10 4.46 -4.92
C CYS A 149 4.24 3.46 -5.69
N HIS A 150 3.70 3.88 -6.85
CA HIS A 150 3.14 2.97 -7.87
C HIS A 150 3.90 3.08 -9.20
N THR A 151 5.23 3.28 -9.12
CA THR A 151 6.17 3.60 -10.21
C THR A 151 6.01 5.02 -10.76
N TRP A 152 6.98 5.46 -11.58
CA TRP A 152 6.84 6.70 -12.32
C TRP A 152 5.88 6.54 -13.49
N ASP A 153 6.16 5.59 -14.41
CA ASP A 153 5.41 5.39 -15.65
C ASP A 153 5.42 3.93 -16.15
N LEU A 154 5.42 2.94 -15.24
CA LEU A 154 5.39 1.52 -15.62
C LEU A 154 3.99 0.92 -15.58
N HIS A 155 2.95 1.73 -15.36
CA HIS A 155 1.55 1.29 -15.37
C HIS A 155 0.92 1.41 -16.78
N SER A 156 1.64 0.94 -17.81
CA SER A 156 1.16 0.99 -19.20
C SER A 156 0.49 -0.30 -19.62
N MET A 157 -0.75 -0.20 -20.09
CA MET A 157 -1.51 -1.33 -20.63
C MET A 157 -0.95 -1.88 -21.96
N GLU A 158 -0.18 -1.07 -22.72
CA GLU A 158 0.39 -1.50 -24.01
C GLU A 158 1.35 -2.67 -23.88
N ASN A 159 2.04 -2.79 -22.76
CA ASN A 159 2.99 -3.88 -22.51
C ASN A 159 2.63 -4.73 -21.29
N ALA A 160 1.71 -4.28 -20.42
CA ALA A 160 1.21 -4.93 -19.20
C ALA A 160 2.28 -5.68 -18.36
N VAL A 161 3.52 -5.21 -18.40
CA VAL A 161 4.68 -5.91 -17.79
C VAL A 161 4.98 -5.34 -16.40
N GLY A 162 4.45 -4.14 -16.10
CA GLY A 162 4.69 -3.47 -14.82
C GLY A 162 6.19 -3.42 -14.49
N CYS A 163 6.52 -3.89 -13.29
CA CYS A 163 7.90 -3.93 -12.81
C CYS A 163 8.70 -5.13 -13.33
N ALA A 164 8.09 -6.16 -13.92
CA ALA A 164 8.81 -7.33 -14.38
C ALA A 164 9.72 -7.05 -15.59
N ARG A 165 10.67 -7.95 -15.83
CA ARG A 165 11.57 -7.88 -16.97
C ARG A 165 10.82 -8.23 -18.26
N ARG A 166 11.02 -7.42 -19.30
CA ARG A 166 10.43 -7.63 -20.64
C ARG A 166 11.07 -8.83 -21.32
N TYR A 167 10.29 -9.51 -22.19
CA TYR A 167 10.83 -10.59 -23.00
C TYR A 167 12.02 -10.10 -23.85
N GLY A 168 13.13 -10.83 -23.83
CA GLY A 168 14.36 -10.46 -24.55
C GLY A 168 15.17 -9.33 -23.95
N GLU A 169 14.70 -8.68 -22.89
CA GLU A 169 15.46 -7.62 -22.21
C GLU A 169 16.63 -8.23 -21.42
N SER A 170 17.85 -7.69 -21.59
CA SER A 170 18.98 -8.12 -20.78
C SER A 170 18.83 -7.64 -19.33
N VAL A 171 19.38 -8.37 -18.36
CA VAL A 171 19.36 -7.99 -16.93
C VAL A 171 19.91 -6.57 -16.72
N ARG A 172 20.97 -6.19 -17.44
CA ARG A 172 21.54 -4.83 -17.34
C ARG A 172 20.59 -3.75 -17.87
N ALA A 173 19.88 -4.01 -18.96
CA ALA A 173 18.90 -3.07 -19.53
C ALA A 173 17.69 -2.94 -18.61
N TYR A 174 17.21 -4.06 -18.11
CA TYR A 174 16.11 -4.14 -17.16
C TYR A 174 16.41 -3.36 -15.87
N ARG A 175 17.56 -3.65 -15.21
CA ARG A 175 17.98 -2.92 -14.00
C ARG A 175 17.99 -1.41 -14.26
N ARG A 176 18.57 -0.98 -15.39
CA ARG A 176 18.60 0.45 -15.74
C ARG A 176 17.20 1.03 -15.92
N ARG A 177 16.31 0.35 -16.65
CA ARG A 177 14.92 0.80 -16.89
C ARG A 177 14.18 1.00 -15.56
N LEU A 178 14.16 -0.03 -14.71
CA LEU A 178 13.45 0.02 -13.45
C LEU A 178 14.06 1.04 -12.48
N SER A 179 15.40 1.05 -12.32
CA SER A 179 16.05 2.02 -11.44
C SER A 179 15.87 3.46 -11.92
N THR A 180 15.83 3.71 -13.25
CA THR A 180 15.58 5.06 -13.78
C THR A 180 14.15 5.50 -13.46
N ASP A 181 13.17 4.66 -13.68
CA ASP A 181 11.77 4.94 -13.38
C ASP A 181 11.56 5.26 -11.89
N LEU A 182 12.03 4.40 -11.01
CA LEU A 182 11.94 4.60 -9.56
C LEU A 182 12.71 5.85 -9.09
N SER A 183 13.85 6.18 -9.71
CA SER A 183 14.59 7.41 -9.39
C SER A 183 13.83 8.67 -9.78
N LEU A 184 13.09 8.65 -10.89
CA LEU A 184 12.21 9.76 -11.28
C LEU A 184 11.13 9.98 -10.24
N PHE A 185 10.46 8.89 -9.80
CA PHE A 185 9.45 8.95 -8.75
C PHE A 185 10.01 9.54 -7.44
N ILE A 186 11.09 8.97 -6.92
CA ILE A 186 11.73 9.42 -5.66
C ILE A 186 12.13 10.89 -5.76
N SER A 187 12.70 11.31 -6.91
CA SER A 187 13.11 12.70 -7.11
C SER A 187 11.92 13.66 -7.16
N ALA A 188 10.80 13.25 -7.78
CA ALA A 188 9.59 14.06 -7.82
C ALA A 188 8.97 14.19 -6.42
N ALA A 189 8.78 13.08 -5.72
CA ALA A 189 8.27 13.07 -4.35
C ALA A 189 9.09 14.01 -3.43
N SER A 190 10.41 13.93 -3.52
CA SER A 190 11.31 14.81 -2.74
C SER A 190 11.17 16.29 -3.11
N ARG A 191 10.97 16.64 -4.41
CA ARG A 191 10.76 18.04 -4.83
C ARG A 191 9.47 18.65 -4.27
N HIS A 192 8.48 17.82 -3.98
CA HIS A 192 7.18 18.24 -3.45
C HIS A 192 7.04 18.02 -1.93
N ASP A 193 8.17 17.86 -1.22
CA ASP A 193 8.21 17.66 0.24
C ASP A 193 7.32 16.50 0.72
N LEU A 194 7.19 15.46 -0.10
CA LEU A 194 6.45 14.25 0.26
C LEU A 194 7.37 13.30 1.02
N GLU A 195 7.09 13.16 2.32
CA GLU A 195 7.74 12.16 3.16
C GLU A 195 7.08 10.79 2.99
N MET A 196 7.88 9.78 2.66
CA MET A 196 7.41 8.42 2.44
C MET A 196 8.19 7.40 3.25
N THR A 197 7.55 6.30 3.60
CA THR A 197 8.21 5.15 4.22
C THR A 197 8.89 4.23 3.18
N TYR A 198 8.75 4.56 1.88
CA TYR A 198 9.30 3.82 0.75
C TYR A 198 8.78 2.38 0.65
N ALA A 199 7.49 2.24 0.44
CA ALA A 199 6.89 1.01 -0.11
C ALA A 199 6.52 1.21 -1.58
N ILE A 200 6.42 0.10 -2.32
CA ILE A 200 5.98 0.10 -3.71
C ILE A 200 4.83 -0.88 -3.90
N ALA A 201 3.75 -0.45 -4.57
CA ALA A 201 2.80 -1.38 -5.16
C ALA A 201 3.25 -1.69 -6.60
N TYR A 202 3.44 -2.97 -6.93
CA TYR A 202 3.84 -3.34 -8.28
C TYR A 202 2.64 -3.21 -9.23
N PRO A 203 2.72 -2.40 -10.32
CA PRO A 203 1.67 -2.35 -11.31
C PRO A 203 1.29 -3.74 -11.83
N PHE A 204 -0.01 -4.05 -11.87
CA PHE A 204 -0.55 -5.38 -12.22
C PHE A 204 -0.08 -6.53 -11.32
N GLY A 205 0.54 -6.24 -10.19
CA GLY A 205 1.19 -7.22 -9.30
C GLY A 205 2.40 -7.93 -9.94
N THR A 206 2.96 -7.41 -11.04
CA THR A 206 4.00 -8.11 -11.81
C THR A 206 5.40 -7.77 -11.32
N PHE A 207 6.15 -8.79 -10.95
CA PHE A 207 7.54 -8.70 -10.48
C PHE A 207 8.26 -10.04 -10.70
N ASP A 208 9.59 -10.04 -10.56
CA ASP A 208 10.42 -11.25 -10.51
C ASP A 208 11.53 -11.09 -9.45
N ALA A 209 12.35 -12.13 -9.26
CA ALA A 209 13.43 -12.11 -8.26
C ALA A 209 14.43 -10.93 -8.47
N ASN A 210 14.67 -10.53 -9.73
CA ASN A 210 15.52 -9.37 -10.01
C ASN A 210 14.82 -8.05 -9.65
N THR A 211 13.47 -7.99 -9.76
CA THR A 211 12.68 -6.82 -9.34
C THR A 211 12.91 -6.54 -7.86
N THR A 212 12.74 -7.56 -7.02
CA THR A 212 12.93 -7.45 -5.57
C THR A 212 14.31 -6.93 -5.20
N GLU A 213 15.37 -7.46 -5.85
CA GLU A 213 16.74 -6.99 -5.64
C GLU A 213 16.90 -5.50 -6.00
N ILE A 214 16.37 -5.08 -7.16
CA ILE A 214 16.47 -3.69 -7.61
C ILE A 214 15.69 -2.74 -6.68
N VAL A 215 14.48 -3.11 -6.31
CA VAL A 215 13.61 -2.32 -5.43
C VAL A 215 14.27 -2.12 -4.06
N ARG A 216 14.87 -3.17 -3.51
CA ARG A 216 15.66 -3.10 -2.27
C ARG A 216 16.88 -2.19 -2.40
N ASP A 217 17.68 -2.35 -3.49
CA ASP A 217 18.84 -1.51 -3.76
C ASP A 217 18.47 -0.02 -3.90
N MET A 218 17.24 0.28 -4.32
CA MET A 218 16.69 1.64 -4.41
C MET A 218 16.18 2.19 -3.08
N GLY A 219 16.24 1.39 -1.99
CA GLY A 219 15.86 1.81 -0.64
C GLY A 219 14.41 1.58 -0.26
N PHE A 220 13.63 0.88 -1.07
CA PHE A 220 12.28 0.47 -0.67
C PHE A 220 12.35 -0.61 0.40
N LEU A 221 11.42 -0.56 1.34
CA LEU A 221 11.39 -1.42 2.54
C LEU A 221 10.28 -2.47 2.49
N ALA A 222 9.29 -2.27 1.63
CA ALA A 222 8.19 -3.20 1.41
C ALA A 222 7.66 -3.10 -0.02
N ALA A 223 6.98 -4.16 -0.48
CA ALA A 223 6.33 -4.17 -1.78
C ALA A 223 5.03 -4.97 -1.76
N PHE A 224 4.01 -4.43 -2.42
CA PHE A 224 2.69 -5.02 -2.54
C PHE A 224 2.49 -5.68 -3.91
N THR A 225 1.86 -6.85 -3.89
CA THR A 225 1.46 -7.61 -5.09
C THR A 225 -0.06 -7.63 -5.23
N CYS A 226 -0.57 -8.32 -6.28
CA CYS A 226 -1.99 -8.61 -6.46
C CYS A 226 -2.33 -10.07 -6.17
N THR A 227 -1.45 -10.82 -5.51
CA THR A 227 -1.73 -12.19 -5.07
C THR A 227 -2.71 -12.14 -3.89
N GLU A 228 -3.87 -12.77 -4.02
CA GLU A 228 -4.86 -12.81 -2.93
C GLU A 228 -4.49 -13.86 -1.88
N GLU A 229 -3.84 -13.41 -0.80
CA GLU A 229 -3.45 -14.26 0.31
C GLU A 229 -3.34 -13.47 1.63
N ILE A 230 -3.43 -14.17 2.76
CA ILE A 230 -3.06 -13.63 4.07
C ILE A 230 -1.54 -13.70 4.21
N ASN A 231 -0.90 -12.58 4.48
CA ASN A 231 0.53 -12.55 4.72
C ASN A 231 0.85 -13.16 6.08
N ILE A 232 1.74 -14.15 6.11
CA ILE A 232 2.28 -14.75 7.33
C ILE A 232 3.70 -14.22 7.51
N LEU A 233 3.87 -13.32 8.48
CA LEU A 233 5.12 -12.59 8.66
C LEU A 233 5.82 -13.02 9.96
N THR A 234 7.11 -13.25 9.85
CA THR A 234 7.98 -13.67 10.98
C THR A 234 8.83 -12.51 11.52
N GLY A 235 8.79 -11.34 10.83
CA GLY A 235 9.65 -10.20 11.11
C GLY A 235 10.99 -10.25 10.37
N GLU A 236 11.20 -11.27 9.51
CA GLU A 236 12.35 -11.34 8.61
C GLU A 236 12.05 -10.48 7.38
N GLY A 237 12.85 -9.44 7.13
CA GLY A 237 12.52 -8.38 6.16
C GLY A 237 12.31 -8.82 4.70
N GLU A 238 12.71 -10.04 4.30
CA GLU A 238 12.55 -10.55 2.93
C GLU A 238 11.07 -10.73 2.54
N GLU A 239 10.24 -11.17 3.46
CA GLU A 239 8.81 -11.41 3.26
C GLU A 239 8.01 -10.14 2.94
N LEU A 240 8.53 -8.96 3.32
CA LEU A 240 7.88 -7.68 3.06
C LEU A 240 7.88 -7.26 1.58
N TYR A 241 8.68 -7.92 0.72
CA TYR A 241 8.78 -7.53 -0.69
C TYR A 241 7.79 -8.24 -1.63
N SER A 242 6.85 -9.01 -1.06
CA SER A 242 5.82 -9.71 -1.83
C SER A 242 4.47 -9.78 -1.12
N LEU A 243 4.10 -8.72 -0.41
CA LEU A 243 2.86 -8.66 0.35
C LEU A 243 1.63 -8.83 -0.55
N GLY A 244 0.88 -9.91 -0.31
CA GLY A 244 -0.36 -10.24 -1.01
C GLY A 244 -1.51 -9.36 -0.56
N ARG A 245 -2.47 -9.09 -1.47
CA ARG A 245 -3.61 -8.22 -1.21
C ARG A 245 -4.88 -8.77 -1.83
N PHE A 246 -6.01 -8.59 -1.17
CA PHE A 246 -7.33 -8.96 -1.67
C PHE A 246 -7.97 -7.78 -2.42
N ASN A 247 -8.22 -7.93 -3.72
CA ASN A 247 -8.95 -6.92 -4.48
C ASN A 247 -10.40 -6.85 -4.04
N ARG A 248 -10.91 -5.65 -3.76
CA ARG A 248 -12.28 -5.40 -3.31
C ARG A 248 -13.18 -4.99 -4.49
N PRO A 249 -13.95 -5.91 -5.08
CA PRO A 249 -14.83 -5.58 -6.18
C PRO A 249 -16.16 -4.99 -5.71
N HIS A 250 -16.83 -4.22 -6.58
CA HIS A 250 -18.22 -3.82 -6.39
C HIS A 250 -19.18 -5.03 -6.33
N GLY A 251 -20.29 -4.87 -5.64
CA GLY A 251 -21.42 -5.82 -5.62
C GLY A 251 -21.28 -7.00 -4.65
N VAL A 252 -20.20 -7.06 -3.88
CA VAL A 252 -19.98 -8.07 -2.83
C VAL A 252 -20.23 -7.41 -1.47
N SER A 253 -21.03 -8.02 -0.59
CA SER A 253 -21.22 -7.46 0.75
C SER A 253 -19.94 -7.54 1.58
N SER A 254 -19.76 -6.58 2.52
CA SER A 254 -18.61 -6.53 3.42
C SER A 254 -18.43 -7.85 4.18
N GLU A 255 -19.51 -8.42 4.72
CA GLU A 255 -19.48 -9.70 5.43
C GLU A 255 -18.94 -10.85 4.54
N ILE A 256 -19.42 -10.98 3.30
CA ILE A 256 -18.95 -12.03 2.39
C ILE A 256 -17.50 -11.82 2.02
N PHE A 257 -17.08 -10.57 1.77
CA PHE A 257 -15.72 -10.26 1.37
C PHE A 257 -14.72 -10.52 2.51
N PHE A 258 -14.93 -9.94 3.68
CA PHE A 258 -13.98 -10.02 4.79
C PHE A 258 -14.03 -11.34 5.56
N LYS A 259 -15.08 -12.15 5.42
CA LYS A 259 -15.13 -13.51 5.98
C LYS A 259 -14.00 -14.41 5.48
N LYS A 260 -13.41 -14.11 4.32
CA LYS A 260 -12.20 -14.78 3.81
C LYS A 260 -11.02 -14.66 4.80
N TRP A 261 -10.94 -13.56 5.56
CA TRP A 261 -9.86 -13.31 6.51
C TRP A 261 -10.05 -14.14 7.80
N GLU A 262 -11.30 -14.20 8.29
CA GLU A 262 -11.63 -14.90 9.53
C GLU A 262 -11.40 -16.42 9.45
N ASN A 263 -11.60 -17.01 8.27
CA ASN A 263 -11.38 -18.44 8.07
C ASN A 263 -9.90 -18.82 7.96
N ASN A 264 -8.99 -17.84 7.84
CA ASN A 264 -7.55 -18.04 7.65
C ASN A 264 -6.73 -17.39 8.79
N THR A 265 -7.36 -16.70 9.72
CA THR A 265 -6.77 -16.20 10.97
C THR A 265 -7.10 -17.13 12.13
#